data_6cf24615e6080f10a48452ec40f2c4a7
#
_entry.id   6cf24615e6080f10a48452ec40f2c4a7
#
_cell.length_a   1.000
_cell.length_b   1.000
_cell.length_c   1.000
_cell.angle_alpha   90.00
_cell.angle_beta   90.00
_cell.angle_gamma   90.00
#
_symmetry.space_group_name_H-M   'P 1'
#
loop_
_entity.id
_entity.type
_entity.pdbx_description
1 polymer ?
#
loop_
_entity_poly.entity_id
_entity_poly.type
_entity_poly.pdbx_seq_one_letter_code
_entity_poly.pdbx_strand_id
1 'polypeptide(L)'
;MNSKTSALRARLNQPGLVVAPGVFDMVSLRLADSFGFDALYMTGYGTVASHMGLPDAGLATYSDMVGRVTAMAGMARTPLIADADTGYGGLLNMRHTIRGYEAAGACAIQLEDQEFPKKCGHTPGRRVIPMADMVRKIQVAVDSRESKDFLIIARTDARTTLGLDEALRRAEAYAKAGADILFVESPESEEEMRRIGQSFNLPLVANMVEKGRTPVLTRPELEALGYKIAIFPVTALLAGVQAMTQVYQQFKDAGSSAQGSTPLYDFADLTRLMGFEDVWAFEKRYAETE
;
A
#
# COMPACT_ATOMS: atom_id res chain seq x y z
N MET A 1 -20.97 6.68 -7.28
CA MET A 1 -20.06 5.53 -7.06
C MET A 1 -18.69 5.89 -7.63
N ASN A 2 -17.62 5.66 -6.91
CA ASN A 2 -16.27 5.89 -7.43
C ASN A 2 -15.95 4.82 -8.48
N SER A 3 -15.82 5.19 -9.76
CA SER A 3 -15.55 4.27 -10.87
C SER A 3 -14.27 3.44 -10.68
N LYS A 4 -13.26 3.98 -9.97
CA LYS A 4 -12.01 3.29 -9.65
C LYS A 4 -12.21 2.13 -8.68
N THR A 5 -13.09 2.28 -7.70
CA THR A 5 -13.41 1.24 -6.71
C THR A 5 -14.07 0.04 -7.38
N SER A 6 -15.07 0.27 -8.21
CA SER A 6 -15.73 -0.80 -8.99
C SER A 6 -14.75 -1.46 -9.99
N ALA A 7 -13.84 -0.67 -10.59
CA ALA A 7 -12.82 -1.21 -11.50
C ALA A 7 -11.85 -2.16 -10.78
N LEU A 8 -11.38 -1.83 -9.57
CA LEU A 8 -10.52 -2.72 -8.78
C LEU A 8 -11.25 -4.03 -8.45
N ARG A 9 -12.49 -3.97 -7.96
CA ARG A 9 -13.29 -5.16 -7.67
C ARG A 9 -13.48 -6.03 -8.93
N ALA A 10 -13.81 -5.43 -10.06
CA ALA A 10 -13.96 -6.13 -11.33
C ALA A 10 -12.64 -6.79 -11.77
N ARG A 11 -11.49 -6.10 -11.63
CA ARG A 11 -10.17 -6.64 -11.96
C ARG A 11 -9.80 -7.85 -11.10
N LEU A 12 -10.14 -7.84 -9.82
CA LEU A 12 -9.88 -8.97 -8.92
C LEU A 12 -10.65 -10.24 -9.30
N ASN A 13 -11.78 -10.11 -9.98
CA ASN A 13 -12.56 -11.24 -10.49
C ASN A 13 -12.06 -11.78 -11.85
N GLN A 14 -11.09 -11.11 -12.49
CA GLN A 14 -10.48 -11.55 -13.75
C GLN A 14 -9.25 -12.43 -13.48
N PRO A 15 -8.80 -13.29 -14.40
CA PRO A 15 -7.55 -14.00 -14.27
C PRO A 15 -6.32 -13.08 -14.14
N GLY A 16 -5.22 -13.63 -13.62
CA GLY A 16 -3.93 -12.97 -13.51
C GLY A 16 -3.75 -12.15 -12.24
N LEU A 17 -2.48 -11.95 -11.87
CA LEU A 17 -2.03 -11.22 -10.70
C LEU A 17 -2.18 -9.70 -10.91
N VAL A 18 -2.66 -8.99 -9.90
CA VAL A 18 -2.59 -7.53 -9.79
C VAL A 18 -1.25 -7.16 -9.15
N VAL A 19 -0.40 -6.46 -9.89
CA VAL A 19 0.83 -5.88 -9.36
C VAL A 19 0.52 -4.47 -8.89
N ALA A 20 0.69 -4.21 -7.60
CA ALA A 20 0.45 -2.91 -6.97
C ALA A 20 1.76 -2.34 -6.40
N PRO A 21 2.49 -1.50 -7.16
CA PRO A 21 3.71 -0.87 -6.68
C PRO A 21 3.42 0.08 -5.52
N GLY A 22 4.37 0.16 -4.59
CA GLY A 22 4.32 1.06 -3.45
C GLY A 22 4.52 2.52 -3.87
N VAL A 23 3.59 3.37 -3.46
CA VAL A 23 3.65 4.82 -3.59
C VAL A 23 3.63 5.45 -2.19
N PHE A 24 4.39 6.51 -1.97
CA PHE A 24 4.62 7.06 -0.63
C PHE A 24 4.58 8.60 -0.60
N ASP A 25 4.68 9.24 -1.76
CA ASP A 25 4.54 10.68 -1.96
C ASP A 25 3.90 10.98 -3.32
N MET A 26 3.68 12.26 -3.62
CA MET A 26 3.00 12.65 -4.86
C MET A 26 3.87 12.46 -6.10
N VAL A 27 5.20 12.43 -5.98
CA VAL A 27 6.10 12.18 -7.11
C VAL A 27 6.06 10.70 -7.47
N SER A 28 6.24 9.82 -6.49
CA SER A 28 6.13 8.37 -6.70
C SER A 28 4.75 7.96 -7.21
N LEU A 29 3.67 8.62 -6.70
CA LEU A 29 2.31 8.39 -7.18
C LEU A 29 2.16 8.73 -8.67
N ARG A 30 2.50 9.97 -9.08
CA ARG A 30 2.34 10.41 -10.47
C ARG A 30 3.16 9.58 -11.43
N LEU A 31 4.38 9.23 -11.01
CA LEU A 31 5.24 8.36 -11.81
C LEU A 31 4.60 6.98 -11.98
N ALA A 32 4.23 6.30 -10.89
CA ALA A 32 3.61 4.98 -10.96
C ALA A 32 2.28 4.99 -11.72
N ASP A 33 1.44 6.03 -11.55
CA ASP A 33 0.16 6.19 -12.25
C ASP A 33 0.31 6.29 -13.78
N SER A 34 1.48 6.74 -14.26
CA SER A 34 1.77 6.83 -15.71
C SER A 34 2.07 5.49 -16.38
N PHE A 35 2.36 4.42 -15.61
CA PHE A 35 2.72 3.11 -16.14
C PHE A 35 1.51 2.19 -16.43
N GLY A 36 0.30 2.58 -16.03
CA GLY A 36 -0.91 1.80 -16.30
C GLY A 36 -1.04 0.51 -15.49
N PHE A 37 -0.63 0.54 -14.22
CA PHE A 37 -0.87 -0.56 -13.28
C PHE A 37 -2.37 -0.73 -13.00
N ASP A 38 -2.78 -1.96 -12.63
CA ASP A 38 -4.16 -2.25 -12.23
C ASP A 38 -4.55 -1.63 -10.88
N ALA A 39 -3.57 -1.44 -9.99
CA ALA A 39 -3.70 -0.79 -8.69
C ALA A 39 -2.36 -0.19 -8.23
N LEU A 40 -2.43 0.79 -7.34
CA LEU A 40 -1.29 1.33 -6.58
C LEU A 40 -1.49 1.04 -5.09
N TYR A 41 -0.38 0.88 -4.36
CA TYR A 41 -0.41 0.64 -2.92
C TYR A 41 0.21 1.82 -2.16
N MET A 42 -0.61 2.60 -1.43
CA MET A 42 -0.08 3.60 -0.50
C MET A 42 0.52 2.88 0.71
N THR A 43 1.85 2.81 0.73
CA THR A 43 2.59 2.11 1.79
C THR A 43 2.65 2.94 3.07
N GLY A 44 2.28 2.35 4.21
CA GLY A 44 2.41 3.00 5.52
C GLY A 44 3.85 3.36 5.83
N TYR A 45 4.77 2.39 5.70
CA TYR A 45 6.21 2.61 5.93
C TYR A 45 6.76 3.78 5.12
N GLY A 46 6.55 3.75 3.81
CA GLY A 46 7.08 4.79 2.92
C GLY A 46 6.46 6.16 3.18
N THR A 47 5.17 6.20 3.49
CA THR A 47 4.44 7.44 3.80
C THR A 47 4.93 8.05 5.10
N VAL A 48 5.08 7.27 6.18
CA VAL A 48 5.63 7.76 7.45
C VAL A 48 7.06 8.27 7.26
N ALA A 49 7.90 7.52 6.56
CA ALA A 49 9.29 7.89 6.30
C ALA A 49 9.40 9.19 5.47
N SER A 50 8.64 9.33 4.38
CA SER A 50 8.73 10.48 3.48
C SER A 50 8.03 11.73 4.02
N HIS A 51 6.92 11.56 4.75
CA HIS A 51 6.12 12.68 5.25
C HIS A 51 6.61 13.20 6.61
N MET A 52 7.02 12.31 7.50
CA MET A 52 7.38 12.65 8.87
C MET A 52 8.87 12.50 9.17
N GLY A 53 9.63 11.76 8.35
CA GLY A 53 11.02 11.42 8.65
C GLY A 53 11.16 10.50 9.86
N LEU A 54 10.13 9.74 10.20
CA LEU A 54 10.06 8.90 11.39
C LEU A 54 9.99 7.41 11.02
N PRO A 55 10.35 6.51 11.96
CA PRO A 55 10.17 5.08 11.77
C PRO A 55 8.69 4.70 11.74
N ASP A 56 8.35 3.67 10.97
CA ASP A 56 7.02 3.07 10.94
C ASP A 56 6.77 2.22 12.21
N ALA A 57 6.40 2.90 13.28
CA ALA A 57 6.27 2.35 14.63
C ALA A 57 5.01 2.87 15.36
N GLY A 58 3.91 3.08 14.64
CA GLY A 58 2.65 3.55 15.19
C GLY A 58 2.69 5.04 15.60
N LEU A 59 3.53 5.86 14.97
CA LEU A 59 3.68 7.29 15.26
C LEU A 59 2.73 8.15 14.42
N ALA A 60 2.39 7.72 13.21
CA ALA A 60 1.41 8.41 12.39
C ALA A 60 0.00 8.25 12.95
N THR A 61 -0.77 9.33 12.92
CA THR A 61 -2.18 9.34 13.34
C THR A 61 -3.11 9.10 12.16
N TYR A 62 -4.40 8.84 12.45
CA TYR A 62 -5.44 8.82 11.42
C TYR A 62 -5.41 10.07 10.54
N SER A 63 -5.28 11.26 11.14
CA SER A 63 -5.30 12.54 10.40
C SER A 63 -4.12 12.69 9.46
N ASP A 64 -2.93 12.26 9.87
CA ASP A 64 -1.74 12.26 9.02
C ASP A 64 -1.97 11.38 7.78
N MET A 65 -2.48 10.18 7.99
CA MET A 65 -2.63 9.19 6.92
C MET A 65 -3.81 9.48 5.99
N VAL A 66 -5.00 9.85 6.53
CA VAL A 66 -6.17 10.14 5.68
C VAL A 66 -5.95 11.37 4.80
N GLY A 67 -5.18 12.36 5.26
CA GLY A 67 -4.78 13.51 4.45
C GLY A 67 -3.93 13.08 3.23
N ARG A 68 -3.03 12.11 3.42
CA ARG A 68 -2.23 11.54 2.33
C ARG A 68 -3.09 10.73 1.36
N VAL A 69 -4.00 9.90 1.88
CA VAL A 69 -4.98 9.17 1.05
C VAL A 69 -5.78 10.15 0.18
N THR A 70 -6.30 11.24 0.77
CA THR A 70 -7.08 12.26 0.06
C THR A 70 -6.28 12.86 -1.10
N ALA A 71 -5.05 13.27 -0.84
CA ALA A 71 -4.19 13.86 -1.87
C ALA A 71 -3.89 12.85 -2.99
N MET A 72 -3.51 11.64 -2.64
CA MET A 72 -3.13 10.60 -3.59
C MET A 72 -4.33 10.09 -4.40
N ALA A 73 -5.43 9.72 -3.74
CA ALA A 73 -6.62 9.20 -4.42
C ALA A 73 -7.31 10.25 -5.30
N GLY A 74 -7.24 11.54 -4.90
CA GLY A 74 -7.75 12.65 -5.70
C GLY A 74 -6.97 12.89 -6.99
N MET A 75 -5.67 12.59 -7.00
CA MET A 75 -4.79 12.78 -8.15
C MET A 75 -4.69 11.53 -9.04
N ALA A 76 -4.63 10.33 -8.46
CA ALA A 76 -4.45 9.08 -9.18
C ALA A 76 -5.63 8.77 -10.10
N ARG A 77 -5.35 8.29 -11.30
CA ARG A 77 -6.32 7.65 -12.20
C ARG A 77 -6.48 6.17 -11.87
N THR A 78 -5.41 5.55 -11.44
CA THR A 78 -5.33 4.14 -11.02
C THR A 78 -5.97 3.94 -9.65
N PRO A 79 -6.68 2.82 -9.41
CA PRO A 79 -7.21 2.46 -8.10
C PRO A 79 -6.14 2.46 -7.00
N LEU A 80 -6.41 3.08 -5.85
CA LEU A 80 -5.50 3.15 -4.71
C LEU A 80 -5.94 2.20 -3.60
N ILE A 81 -5.05 1.28 -3.22
CA ILE A 81 -5.12 0.48 -1.99
C ILE A 81 -4.34 1.24 -0.92
N ALA A 82 -4.92 1.46 0.25
CA ALA A 82 -4.29 2.25 1.30
C ALA A 82 -4.04 1.43 2.58
N ASP A 83 -2.83 1.54 3.12
CA ASP A 83 -2.49 1.04 4.45
C ASP A 83 -3.16 1.90 5.53
N ALA A 84 -3.78 1.27 6.52
CA ALA A 84 -4.43 1.94 7.65
C ALA A 84 -4.04 1.33 9.00
N ASP A 85 -2.86 0.70 9.06
CA ASP A 85 -2.31 0.14 10.29
C ASP A 85 -3.36 -0.74 11.04
N THR A 86 -3.55 -0.48 12.32
CA THR A 86 -4.52 -1.20 13.16
C THR A 86 -5.93 -0.56 13.19
N GLY A 87 -6.18 0.45 12.33
CA GLY A 87 -7.42 1.25 12.32
C GLY A 87 -7.42 2.38 13.35
N TYR A 88 -6.26 2.77 13.85
CA TYR A 88 -5.99 3.93 14.73
C TYR A 88 -6.77 3.95 16.04
N GLY A 89 -7.09 2.76 16.59
CA GLY A 89 -7.69 2.65 17.92
C GLY A 89 -8.73 1.54 18.07
N GLY A 90 -9.77 1.79 18.86
CA GLY A 90 -10.84 0.84 19.16
C GLY A 90 -11.90 0.75 18.05
N LEU A 91 -13.04 0.10 18.36
CA LEU A 91 -14.10 -0.13 17.37
C LEU A 91 -14.71 1.17 16.80
N LEU A 92 -14.84 2.21 17.61
CA LEU A 92 -15.35 3.50 17.16
C LEU A 92 -14.36 4.21 16.24
N ASN A 93 -13.06 4.11 16.54
CA ASN A 93 -12.00 4.61 15.63
C ASN A 93 -11.99 3.84 14.32
N MET A 94 -12.16 2.50 14.35
CA MET A 94 -12.29 1.68 13.16
C MET A 94 -13.40 2.20 12.23
N ARG A 95 -14.61 2.43 12.78
CA ARG A 95 -15.72 3.01 12.00
C ARG A 95 -15.36 4.36 11.38
N HIS A 96 -14.70 5.22 12.15
CA HIS A 96 -14.26 6.54 11.67
C HIS A 96 -13.23 6.42 10.54
N THR A 97 -12.26 5.52 10.69
CA THR A 97 -11.21 5.24 9.71
C THR A 97 -11.79 4.73 8.39
N ILE A 98 -12.69 3.75 8.44
CA ILE A 98 -13.33 3.21 7.24
C ILE A 98 -14.03 4.30 6.45
N ARG A 99 -14.90 5.07 7.10
CA ARG A 99 -15.64 6.16 6.43
C ARG A 99 -14.72 7.25 5.88
N GLY A 100 -13.68 7.60 6.62
CA GLY A 100 -12.74 8.62 6.19
C GLY A 100 -11.91 8.18 4.99
N TYR A 101 -11.40 6.95 4.97
CA TYR A 101 -10.62 6.42 3.84
C TYR A 101 -11.47 6.22 2.58
N GLU A 102 -12.71 5.72 2.74
CA GLU A 102 -13.64 5.61 1.63
C GLU A 102 -14.01 6.98 1.05
N ALA A 103 -14.36 7.96 1.90
CA ALA A 103 -14.64 9.33 1.49
C ALA A 103 -13.42 10.02 0.85
N ALA A 104 -12.21 9.71 1.30
CA ALA A 104 -10.96 10.18 0.72
C ALA A 104 -10.68 9.59 -0.68
N GLY A 105 -11.42 8.55 -1.09
CA GLY A 105 -11.34 7.96 -2.43
C GLY A 105 -10.43 6.74 -2.54
N ALA A 106 -9.98 6.13 -1.44
CA ALA A 106 -9.34 4.83 -1.47
C ALA A 106 -10.31 3.78 -2.05
N CYS A 107 -9.76 2.80 -2.77
CA CYS A 107 -10.55 1.70 -3.35
C CYS A 107 -10.53 0.45 -2.47
N ALA A 108 -9.49 0.31 -1.66
CA ALA A 108 -9.35 -0.73 -0.65
C ALA A 108 -8.57 -0.19 0.55
N ILE A 109 -8.83 -0.78 1.71
CA ILE A 109 -8.13 -0.47 2.96
C ILE A 109 -7.53 -1.73 3.55
N GLN A 110 -6.25 -1.67 3.97
CA GLN A 110 -5.58 -2.73 4.69
C GLN A 110 -5.62 -2.46 6.19
N LEU A 111 -6.02 -3.46 6.96
CA LEU A 111 -6.14 -3.42 8.42
C LEU A 111 -5.43 -4.63 9.02
N GLU A 112 -4.58 -4.42 10.03
CA GLU A 112 -3.79 -5.47 10.64
C GLU A 112 -4.14 -5.73 12.12
N ASP A 113 -3.86 -6.94 12.58
CA ASP A 113 -4.16 -7.40 13.94
C ASP A 113 -3.04 -7.15 14.96
N GLN A 114 -2.08 -6.26 14.66
CA GLN A 114 -1.04 -5.93 15.62
C GLN A 114 -1.58 -5.21 16.86
N GLU A 115 -0.92 -5.43 18.01
CA GLU A 115 -1.08 -4.56 19.19
C GLU A 115 -0.49 -3.18 18.89
N PHE A 116 -1.17 -2.14 19.37
CA PHE A 116 -0.62 -0.78 19.30
C PHE A 116 0.38 -0.54 20.47
N PRO A 117 1.52 0.12 20.25
CA PRO A 117 2.00 0.65 18.96
C PRO A 117 2.52 -0.46 18.03
N LYS A 118 2.02 -0.44 16.78
CA LYS A 118 2.41 -1.41 15.76
C LYS A 118 3.84 -1.19 15.28
N LYS A 119 4.38 -2.15 14.55
CA LYS A 119 5.68 -2.06 13.89
C LYS A 119 5.58 -2.55 12.45
N CYS A 120 6.53 -2.16 11.61
CA CYS A 120 6.65 -2.68 10.26
C CYS A 120 6.67 -4.23 10.27
N GLY A 121 5.96 -4.86 9.32
CA GLY A 121 5.78 -6.31 9.20
C GLY A 121 7.07 -7.13 9.10
N HIS A 122 8.18 -6.51 8.72
CA HIS A 122 9.48 -7.18 8.61
C HIS A 122 10.44 -6.89 9.78
N THR A 123 10.00 -6.14 10.82
CA THR A 123 10.80 -5.83 12.02
C THR A 123 10.48 -6.79 13.19
N PRO A 124 11.40 -6.98 14.14
CA PRO A 124 11.17 -7.83 15.31
C PRO A 124 10.26 -7.18 16.36
N GLY A 125 9.74 -8.01 17.28
CA GLY A 125 9.01 -7.55 18.46
C GLY A 125 7.56 -7.13 18.20
N ARG A 126 6.93 -7.62 17.12
CA ARG A 126 5.49 -7.50 16.88
C ARG A 126 4.71 -8.41 17.84
N ARG A 127 3.54 -7.97 18.22
CA ARG A 127 2.53 -8.75 18.95
C ARG A 127 1.18 -8.53 18.29
N VAL A 128 0.28 -9.48 18.46
CA VAL A 128 -1.06 -9.43 17.87
C VAL A 128 -2.12 -9.40 18.97
N ILE A 129 -3.19 -8.67 18.75
CA ILE A 129 -4.35 -8.64 19.64
C ILE A 129 -5.08 -9.99 19.64
N PRO A 130 -5.93 -10.30 20.65
CA PRO A 130 -6.80 -11.47 20.60
C PRO A 130 -7.57 -11.54 19.27
N MET A 131 -7.66 -12.75 18.69
CA MET A 131 -8.33 -12.95 17.40
C MET A 131 -9.77 -12.43 17.40
N ALA A 132 -10.51 -12.63 18.52
CA ALA A 132 -11.88 -12.17 18.65
C ALA A 132 -12.01 -10.64 18.57
N ASP A 133 -10.98 -9.89 19.00
CA ASP A 133 -10.96 -8.43 18.92
C ASP A 133 -10.78 -7.97 17.48
N MET A 134 -9.89 -8.63 16.72
CA MET A 134 -9.73 -8.32 15.30
C MET A 134 -10.98 -8.73 14.50
N VAL A 135 -11.60 -9.87 14.80
CA VAL A 135 -12.89 -10.26 14.19
C VAL A 135 -13.93 -9.15 14.35
N ARG A 136 -14.08 -8.57 15.57
CA ARG A 136 -14.99 -7.43 15.80
C ARG A 136 -14.58 -6.20 14.99
N LYS A 137 -13.28 -5.90 14.90
CA LYS A 137 -12.80 -4.78 14.07
C LYS A 137 -13.16 -4.97 12.60
N ILE A 138 -13.00 -6.18 12.05
CA ILE A 138 -13.37 -6.48 10.65
C ILE A 138 -14.89 -6.37 10.45
N GLN A 139 -15.70 -6.90 11.37
CA GLN A 139 -17.16 -6.74 11.31
C GLN A 139 -17.56 -5.25 11.28
N VAL A 140 -17.00 -4.43 12.18
CA VAL A 140 -17.23 -2.97 12.17
C VAL A 140 -16.78 -2.34 10.87
N ALA A 141 -15.65 -2.77 10.30
CA ALA A 141 -15.17 -2.26 9.03
C ALA A 141 -16.16 -2.56 7.89
N VAL A 142 -16.62 -3.80 7.80
CA VAL A 142 -17.61 -4.25 6.79
C VAL A 142 -18.94 -3.50 6.92
N ASP A 143 -19.43 -3.33 8.15
CA ASP A 143 -20.71 -2.67 8.42
C ASP A 143 -20.67 -1.14 8.25
N SER A 144 -19.45 -0.55 8.31
CA SER A 144 -19.28 0.90 8.28
C SER A 144 -19.03 1.48 6.90
N ARG A 145 -18.62 0.66 5.92
CA ARG A 145 -18.42 1.12 4.54
C ARG A 145 -19.77 1.46 3.88
N GLU A 146 -19.77 2.50 3.06
CA GLU A 146 -20.97 2.92 2.32
C GLU A 146 -21.16 2.11 1.03
N SER A 147 -20.05 1.77 0.36
CA SER A 147 -20.08 0.97 -0.86
C SER A 147 -19.54 -0.43 -0.61
N LYS A 148 -20.24 -1.44 -1.13
CA LYS A 148 -19.74 -2.82 -1.17
C LYS A 148 -18.51 -2.98 -2.07
N ASP A 149 -18.25 -2.03 -2.97
CA ASP A 149 -17.08 -2.04 -3.82
C ASP A 149 -15.82 -1.60 -3.08
N PHE A 150 -15.94 -0.84 -1.97
CA PHE A 150 -14.81 -0.53 -1.10
C PHE A 150 -14.34 -1.79 -0.38
N LEU A 151 -13.10 -2.23 -0.67
CA LEU A 151 -12.59 -3.55 -0.28
C LEU A 151 -11.89 -3.50 1.08
N ILE A 152 -12.18 -4.49 1.93
CA ILE A 152 -11.53 -4.66 3.23
C ILE A 152 -10.48 -5.77 3.11
N ILE A 153 -9.21 -5.41 3.28
CA ILE A 153 -8.07 -6.33 3.34
C ILE A 153 -7.76 -6.60 4.80
N ALA A 154 -7.97 -7.82 5.24
CA ALA A 154 -7.65 -8.24 6.61
C ALA A 154 -6.27 -8.89 6.65
N ARG A 155 -5.33 -8.24 7.33
CA ARG A 155 -3.97 -8.71 7.54
C ARG A 155 -3.80 -9.32 8.92
N THR A 156 -3.08 -10.44 8.99
CA THR A 156 -2.58 -11.00 10.23
C THR A 156 -1.06 -11.04 10.26
N ASP A 157 -0.49 -10.57 11.35
CA ASP A 157 0.95 -10.61 11.65
C ASP A 157 1.31 -11.79 12.59
N ALA A 158 0.37 -12.70 12.85
CA ALA A 158 0.52 -13.79 13.80
C ALA A 158 1.60 -14.80 13.39
N ARG A 159 1.90 -14.96 12.09
CA ARG A 159 2.84 -15.97 11.60
C ARG A 159 4.18 -15.90 12.34
N THR A 160 4.72 -14.70 12.52
CA THR A 160 6.06 -14.50 13.09
C THR A 160 6.17 -14.90 14.57
N THR A 161 5.10 -14.71 15.34
CA THR A 161 5.13 -14.90 16.80
C THR A 161 4.35 -16.12 17.28
N LEU A 162 3.33 -16.52 16.53
CA LEU A 162 2.43 -17.62 16.91
C LEU A 162 2.44 -18.78 15.91
N GLY A 163 3.18 -18.64 14.81
CA GLY A 163 3.31 -19.67 13.78
C GLY A 163 2.23 -19.59 12.69
N LEU A 164 2.47 -20.34 11.60
CA LEU A 164 1.63 -20.34 10.42
C LEU A 164 0.21 -20.86 10.69
N ASP A 165 0.07 -21.92 11.51
CA ASP A 165 -1.24 -22.50 11.81
C ASP A 165 -2.18 -21.50 12.48
N GLU A 166 -1.67 -20.70 13.41
CA GLU A 166 -2.45 -19.64 14.04
C GLU A 166 -2.78 -18.52 13.05
N ALA A 167 -1.84 -18.14 12.18
CA ALA A 167 -2.10 -17.15 11.15
C ALA A 167 -3.20 -17.60 10.18
N LEU A 168 -3.19 -18.86 9.76
CA LEU A 168 -4.25 -19.43 8.91
C LEU A 168 -5.61 -19.45 9.61
N ARG A 169 -5.63 -19.86 10.89
CA ARG A 169 -6.86 -19.87 11.72
C ARG A 169 -7.44 -18.45 11.85
N ARG A 170 -6.60 -17.43 12.03
CA ARG A 170 -7.01 -16.03 12.10
C ARG A 170 -7.55 -15.53 10.75
N ALA A 171 -6.82 -15.77 9.67
CA ALA A 171 -7.25 -15.38 8.32
C ALA A 171 -8.62 -16.00 7.96
N GLU A 172 -8.87 -17.27 8.32
CA GLU A 172 -10.18 -17.91 8.16
C GLU A 172 -11.27 -17.20 8.98
N ALA A 173 -10.98 -16.82 10.23
CA ALA A 173 -11.93 -16.09 11.06
C ALA A 173 -12.24 -14.69 10.49
N TYR A 174 -11.24 -14.02 9.91
CA TYR A 174 -11.41 -12.71 9.25
C TYR A 174 -12.21 -12.82 7.96
N ALA A 175 -12.01 -13.89 7.18
CA ALA A 175 -12.86 -14.21 6.03
C ALA A 175 -14.33 -14.38 6.44
N LYS A 176 -14.60 -15.16 7.50
CA LYS A 176 -15.94 -15.35 8.06
C LYS A 176 -16.56 -14.06 8.61
N ALA A 177 -15.72 -13.12 9.07
CA ALA A 177 -16.16 -11.79 9.53
C ALA A 177 -16.51 -10.84 8.38
N GLY A 178 -16.26 -11.22 7.11
CA GLY A 178 -16.64 -10.48 5.93
C GLY A 178 -15.50 -9.70 5.24
N ALA A 179 -14.24 -9.99 5.55
CA ALA A 179 -13.12 -9.48 4.78
C ALA A 179 -13.25 -9.88 3.30
N ASP A 180 -12.93 -8.95 2.38
CA ASP A 180 -12.95 -9.21 0.94
C ASP A 180 -11.65 -9.86 0.45
N ILE A 181 -10.54 -9.55 1.11
CA ILE A 181 -9.18 -9.98 0.74
C ILE A 181 -8.43 -10.35 2.02
N LEU A 182 -7.60 -11.39 1.95
CA LEU A 182 -6.78 -11.83 3.07
C LEU A 182 -5.30 -11.54 2.83
N PHE A 183 -4.61 -11.26 3.91
CA PHE A 183 -3.19 -11.01 3.90
C PHE A 183 -2.51 -11.68 5.11
N VAL A 184 -1.77 -12.75 4.86
CA VAL A 184 -0.92 -13.40 5.87
C VAL A 184 0.50 -12.86 5.73
N GLU A 185 0.94 -12.08 6.72
CA GLU A 185 2.22 -11.37 6.67
C GLU A 185 3.41 -12.29 6.97
N SER A 186 4.50 -12.06 6.24
CA SER A 186 5.83 -12.66 6.46
C SER A 186 5.87 -14.19 6.42
N PRO A 187 5.29 -14.88 5.41
CA PRO A 187 5.67 -16.27 5.16
C PRO A 187 7.17 -16.34 4.84
N GLU A 188 7.89 -17.34 5.39
CA GLU A 188 9.35 -17.41 5.29
C GLU A 188 9.86 -18.42 4.25
N SER A 189 8.96 -19.07 3.52
CA SER A 189 9.30 -19.98 2.45
C SER A 189 8.21 -20.08 1.39
N GLU A 190 8.56 -20.57 0.20
CA GLU A 190 7.58 -20.87 -0.84
C GLU A 190 6.57 -21.95 -0.41
N GLU A 191 6.99 -22.88 0.45
CA GLU A 191 6.10 -23.91 0.98
C GLU A 191 5.02 -23.30 1.88
N GLU A 192 5.38 -22.34 2.74
CA GLU A 192 4.40 -21.59 3.53
C GLU A 192 3.48 -20.78 2.63
N MET A 193 4.02 -20.11 1.59
CA MET A 193 3.23 -19.36 0.62
C MET A 193 2.26 -20.27 -0.14
N ARG A 194 2.69 -21.46 -0.55
CA ARG A 194 1.83 -22.47 -1.18
C ARG A 194 0.70 -22.91 -0.27
N ARG A 195 1.02 -23.17 0.99
CA ARG A 195 0.04 -23.57 1.99
C ARG A 195 -1.01 -22.47 2.22
N ILE A 196 -0.58 -21.20 2.29
CA ILE A 196 -1.49 -20.06 2.37
C ILE A 196 -2.40 -20.02 1.14
N GLY A 197 -1.82 -20.11 -0.06
CA GLY A 197 -2.56 -20.05 -1.33
C GLY A 197 -3.62 -21.13 -1.47
N GLN A 198 -3.35 -22.32 -0.93
CA GLN A 198 -4.28 -23.46 -0.95
C GLN A 198 -5.34 -23.43 0.17
N SER A 199 -5.21 -22.55 1.16
CA SER A 199 -6.09 -22.53 2.33
C SER A 199 -7.36 -21.71 2.14
N PHE A 200 -7.42 -20.83 1.13
CA PHE A 200 -8.51 -19.86 1.01
C PHE A 200 -9.01 -19.72 -0.43
N ASN A 201 -10.32 -19.44 -0.56
CA ASN A 201 -10.94 -19.08 -1.84
C ASN A 201 -11.02 -17.57 -2.08
N LEU A 202 -10.72 -16.75 -1.07
CA LEU A 202 -10.66 -15.30 -1.19
C LEU A 202 -9.34 -14.86 -1.85
N PRO A 203 -9.33 -13.71 -2.54
CA PRO A 203 -8.10 -13.10 -3.03
C PRO A 203 -7.05 -12.95 -1.92
N LEU A 204 -5.79 -13.25 -2.24
CA LEU A 204 -4.66 -13.18 -1.31
C LEU A 204 -3.67 -12.10 -1.74
N VAL A 205 -3.14 -11.38 -0.75
CA VAL A 205 -2.04 -10.42 -0.94
C VAL A 205 -0.70 -11.10 -0.62
N ALA A 206 0.27 -10.98 -1.54
CA ALA A 206 1.67 -11.27 -1.30
C ALA A 206 2.44 -9.94 -1.11
N ASN A 207 3.23 -9.85 -0.05
CA ASN A 207 4.08 -8.70 0.26
C ASN A 207 5.53 -8.99 -0.15
N MET A 208 5.96 -8.35 -1.24
CA MET A 208 7.30 -8.53 -1.85
C MET A 208 8.23 -7.42 -1.37
N VAL A 209 9.00 -7.72 -0.33
CA VAL A 209 9.97 -6.78 0.27
C VAL A 209 11.37 -7.32 0.07
N GLU A 210 12.20 -6.57 -0.64
CA GLU A 210 13.60 -6.94 -0.92
C GLU A 210 14.39 -7.08 0.39
N LYS A 211 15.07 -8.21 0.54
CA LYS A 211 15.81 -8.59 1.76
C LYS A 211 14.94 -8.67 3.03
N GLY A 212 13.62 -8.77 2.86
CA GLY A 212 12.67 -9.04 3.93
C GLY A 212 12.70 -10.52 4.35
N ARG A 213 11.65 -10.95 5.06
CA ARG A 213 11.51 -12.35 5.52
C ARG A 213 10.93 -13.28 4.44
N THR A 214 10.06 -12.74 3.59
CA THR A 214 9.37 -13.47 2.53
C THR A 214 10.25 -13.54 1.28
N PRO A 215 10.36 -14.71 0.61
CA PRO A 215 11.01 -14.80 -0.68
C PRO A 215 10.31 -13.89 -1.70
N VAL A 216 11.09 -13.09 -2.44
CA VAL A 216 10.55 -12.28 -3.53
C VAL A 216 10.42 -13.16 -4.76
N LEU A 217 9.19 -13.37 -5.22
CA LEU A 217 8.84 -14.25 -6.33
C LEU A 217 8.37 -13.46 -7.54
N THR A 218 8.50 -14.07 -8.70
CA THR A 218 8.00 -13.55 -9.97
C THR A 218 6.48 -13.63 -10.07
N ARG A 219 5.89 -12.88 -11.01
CA ARG A 219 4.45 -12.93 -11.29
C ARG A 219 3.94 -14.36 -11.54
N PRO A 220 4.54 -15.17 -12.45
CA PRO A 220 4.07 -16.53 -12.69
C PRO A 220 4.13 -17.43 -11.46
N GLU A 221 5.17 -17.29 -10.63
CA GLU A 221 5.31 -18.07 -9.39
C GLU A 221 4.21 -17.71 -8.37
N LEU A 222 3.92 -16.43 -8.20
CA LEU A 222 2.85 -15.97 -7.30
C LEU A 222 1.46 -16.42 -7.78
N GLU A 223 1.21 -16.35 -9.10
CA GLU A 223 -0.03 -16.86 -9.70
C GLU A 223 -0.18 -18.37 -9.48
N ALA A 224 0.89 -19.14 -9.68
CA ALA A 224 0.90 -20.60 -9.46
C ALA A 224 0.68 -20.96 -7.98
N LEU A 225 1.08 -20.11 -7.06
CA LEU A 225 0.84 -20.26 -5.62
C LEU A 225 -0.57 -19.81 -5.18
N GLY A 226 -1.38 -19.22 -6.07
CA GLY A 226 -2.75 -18.81 -5.78
C GLY A 226 -2.91 -17.37 -5.27
N TYR A 227 -1.86 -16.54 -5.34
CA TYR A 227 -1.96 -15.12 -4.98
C TYR A 227 -2.67 -14.31 -6.06
N LYS A 228 -3.40 -13.28 -5.63
CA LYS A 228 -4.16 -12.41 -6.51
C LYS A 228 -3.62 -11.00 -6.60
N ILE A 229 -2.97 -10.52 -5.55
CA ILE A 229 -2.35 -9.20 -5.46
C ILE A 229 -0.90 -9.40 -5.00
N ALA A 230 0.05 -8.74 -5.67
CA ALA A 230 1.41 -8.57 -5.17
C ALA A 230 1.67 -7.09 -4.92
N ILE A 231 1.97 -6.74 -3.68
CA ILE A 231 2.43 -5.39 -3.32
C ILE A 231 3.95 -5.37 -3.25
N PHE A 232 4.55 -4.25 -3.71
CA PHE A 232 5.98 -3.97 -3.64
C PHE A 232 6.17 -2.65 -2.88
N PRO A 233 5.96 -2.65 -1.54
CA PRO A 233 5.71 -1.41 -0.78
C PRO A 233 6.93 -0.50 -0.67
N VAL A 234 8.15 -1.03 -0.77
CA VAL A 234 9.38 -0.26 -0.50
C VAL A 234 10.38 -0.24 -1.65
N THR A 235 10.20 -1.00 -2.72
CA THR A 235 11.14 -1.13 -3.83
C THR A 235 11.55 0.22 -4.41
N ALA A 236 10.56 1.05 -4.78
CA ALA A 236 10.82 2.38 -5.33
C ALA A 236 11.45 3.33 -4.30
N LEU A 237 11.06 3.25 -3.03
CA LEU A 237 11.66 4.03 -1.95
C LEU A 237 13.14 3.66 -1.77
N LEU A 238 13.47 2.37 -1.71
CA LEU A 238 14.84 1.89 -1.56
C LEU A 238 15.73 2.32 -2.74
N ALA A 239 15.22 2.22 -3.96
CA ALA A 239 15.90 2.70 -5.16
C ALA A 239 16.14 4.21 -5.10
N GLY A 240 15.13 4.99 -4.71
CA GLY A 240 15.24 6.44 -4.55
C GLY A 240 16.24 6.85 -3.47
N VAL A 241 16.22 6.18 -2.31
CA VAL A 241 17.19 6.43 -1.22
C VAL A 241 18.61 6.13 -1.69
N GLN A 242 18.83 5.04 -2.43
CA GLN A 242 20.14 4.71 -2.99
C GLN A 242 20.64 5.78 -3.96
N ALA A 243 19.78 6.22 -4.88
CA ALA A 243 20.13 7.27 -5.84
C ALA A 243 20.42 8.62 -5.14
N MET A 244 19.59 9.03 -4.20
CA MET A 244 19.80 10.24 -3.41
C MET A 244 21.10 10.18 -2.59
N THR A 245 21.43 9.03 -2.03
CA THR A 245 22.71 8.84 -1.30
C THR A 245 23.91 9.10 -2.20
N GLN A 246 23.89 8.59 -3.42
CA GLN A 246 24.97 8.83 -4.41
C GLN A 246 25.08 10.31 -4.78
N VAL A 247 23.94 10.96 -5.04
CA VAL A 247 23.92 12.39 -5.38
C VAL A 247 24.44 13.26 -4.23
N TYR A 248 24.02 13.00 -3.00
CA TYR A 248 24.47 13.77 -1.84
C TYR A 248 25.96 13.53 -1.52
N GLN A 249 26.44 12.30 -1.69
CA GLN A 249 27.88 12.02 -1.56
C GLN A 249 28.69 12.81 -2.59
N GLN A 250 28.26 12.85 -3.85
CA GLN A 250 28.89 13.62 -4.90
C GLN A 250 28.91 15.13 -4.58
N PHE A 251 27.79 15.69 -4.11
CA PHE A 251 27.75 17.10 -3.70
C PHE A 251 28.74 17.40 -2.55
N LYS A 252 28.85 16.49 -1.61
CA LYS A 252 29.77 16.62 -0.50
C LYS A 252 31.24 16.60 -0.97
N ASP A 253 31.57 15.76 -1.94
CA ASP A 253 32.95 15.54 -2.39
C ASP A 253 33.38 16.57 -3.44
N ALA A 254 32.52 16.90 -4.41
CA ALA A 254 32.86 17.74 -5.55
C ALA A 254 32.20 19.14 -5.55
N GLY A 255 31.23 19.38 -4.67
CA GLY A 255 30.46 20.62 -4.63
C GLY A 255 29.61 20.90 -5.87
N SER A 256 29.41 19.89 -6.73
CA SER A 256 28.74 20.05 -8.04
C SER A 256 28.12 18.74 -8.51
N SER A 257 27.08 18.85 -9.36
CA SER A 257 26.50 17.74 -10.11
C SER A 257 27.13 17.53 -11.49
N ALA A 258 28.01 18.43 -11.95
CA ALA A 258 28.49 18.48 -13.34
C ALA A 258 29.22 17.21 -13.81
N GLN A 259 29.81 16.43 -12.91
CA GLN A 259 30.54 15.18 -13.20
C GLN A 259 29.87 13.95 -12.52
N GLY A 260 28.57 14.04 -12.24
CA GLY A 260 27.84 12.97 -11.58
C GLY A 260 27.64 11.74 -12.46
N SER A 261 27.81 10.56 -11.84
CA SER A 261 27.56 9.27 -12.51
C SER A 261 26.14 8.73 -12.28
N THR A 262 25.39 9.30 -11.33
CA THR A 262 24.00 8.89 -11.06
C THR A 262 23.12 9.38 -12.19
N PRO A 263 22.38 8.49 -12.88
CA PRO A 263 21.41 8.90 -13.88
C PRO A 263 20.33 9.81 -13.28
N LEU A 264 20.09 10.94 -13.90
CA LEU A 264 19.04 11.88 -13.50
C LEU A 264 17.84 11.74 -14.45
N TYR A 265 16.65 11.88 -13.90
CA TYR A 265 15.42 12.02 -14.70
C TYR A 265 15.47 13.35 -15.46
N ASP A 266 15.00 13.36 -16.70
CA ASP A 266 14.99 14.59 -17.51
C ASP A 266 14.06 15.64 -16.90
N PHE A 267 14.55 16.89 -16.80
CA PHE A 267 13.78 17.97 -16.17
C PHE A 267 12.53 18.36 -16.97
N ALA A 268 12.57 18.32 -18.30
CA ALA A 268 11.41 18.61 -19.12
C ALA A 268 10.36 17.50 -19.02
N ASP A 269 10.80 16.23 -18.91
CA ASP A 269 9.91 15.09 -18.66
C ASP A 269 9.26 15.17 -17.28
N LEU A 270 10.00 15.58 -16.26
CA LEU A 270 9.43 15.82 -14.94
C LEU A 270 8.39 16.94 -14.97
N THR A 271 8.69 18.04 -15.66
CA THR A 271 7.79 19.19 -15.84
C THR A 271 6.47 18.74 -16.50
N ARG A 272 6.54 17.92 -17.55
CA ARG A 272 5.35 17.32 -18.20
C ARG A 272 4.60 16.38 -17.24
N LEU A 273 5.32 15.51 -16.55
CA LEU A 273 4.72 14.60 -15.57
C LEU A 273 3.95 15.36 -14.48
N MET A 274 4.45 16.52 -14.05
CA MET A 274 3.78 17.38 -13.06
C MET A 274 2.58 18.16 -13.63
N GLY A 275 2.34 18.13 -14.95
CA GLY A 275 1.13 18.68 -15.57
C GLY A 275 1.31 20.10 -16.10
N PHE A 276 2.52 20.57 -16.40
CA PHE A 276 2.75 21.89 -16.94
C PHE A 276 2.14 22.09 -18.34
N GLU A 277 1.90 21.02 -19.08
CA GLU A 277 1.17 21.13 -20.38
C GLU A 277 -0.23 21.72 -20.19
N ASP A 278 -0.94 21.33 -19.14
CA ASP A 278 -2.25 21.88 -18.80
C ASP A 278 -2.15 23.37 -18.38
N VAL A 279 -1.08 23.73 -17.65
CA VAL A 279 -0.81 25.12 -17.26
C VAL A 279 -0.59 25.99 -18.51
N TRP A 280 0.29 25.55 -19.42
CA TRP A 280 0.55 26.32 -20.66
C TRP A 280 -0.68 26.40 -21.56
N ALA A 281 -1.48 25.32 -21.64
CA ALA A 281 -2.73 25.35 -22.39
C ALA A 281 -3.74 26.34 -21.79
N PHE A 282 -3.83 26.38 -20.45
CA PHE A 282 -4.67 27.33 -19.73
C PHE A 282 -4.22 28.76 -19.96
N GLU A 283 -2.93 29.07 -19.77
CA GLU A 283 -2.35 30.39 -19.99
C GLU A 283 -2.59 30.87 -21.42
N LYS A 284 -2.33 30.01 -22.42
CA LYS A 284 -2.59 30.33 -23.83
C LYS A 284 -4.07 30.66 -24.13
N ARG A 285 -5.00 29.95 -23.45
CA ARG A 285 -6.45 30.16 -23.64
C ARG A 285 -6.92 31.52 -23.09
N TYR A 286 -6.30 31.96 -21.99
CA TYR A 286 -6.69 33.18 -21.27
C TYR A 286 -5.68 34.30 -21.40
N ALA A 287 -4.69 34.19 -22.31
CA ALA A 287 -3.80 35.30 -22.65
C ALA A 287 -4.62 36.49 -23.16
N GLU A 288 -4.34 37.66 -22.62
CA GLU A 288 -4.87 38.90 -23.16
C GLU A 288 -4.37 39.07 -24.61
N THR A 289 -5.28 39.28 -25.55
CA THR A 289 -4.92 39.68 -26.90
C THR A 289 -4.58 41.15 -26.83
N GLU A 290 -3.29 41.50 -26.95
CA GLU A 290 -2.85 42.89 -27.18
C GLU A 290 -3.46 43.50 -28.46
#